data_c6a7dd90b879f9977f3ad80fbf425e3a
#
_entry.id   c6a7dd90b879f9977f3ad80fbf425e3a
#
_cell.length_a   1.000
_cell.length_b   1.000
_cell.length_c   1.000
_cell.angle_alpha   90.00
_cell.angle_beta   90.00
_cell.angle_gamma   90.00
#
_symmetry.space_group_name_H-M   'P 1'
#
loop_
_entity.id
_entity.type
_entity.pdbx_description
1 polymer ?
#
loop_
_entity_poly.entity_id
_entity_poly.type
_entity_poly.pdbx_seq_one_letter_code
_entity_poly.pdbx_strand_id
1 'polypeptide(L)'
;IIALSIHLFGMNPLAWRLPGAIAGVLMLPVLYGILKLLLKRDDLSLIGSFLLAADFMHITTSRIATLEPFSILFILCSFYWMLKYCMSSFYTLPMQKGILYLLTSGIFMGLSIAAKWTGCYAAVGLAVMLFTNWIQRYLEYQKDKKGHQQFFQILLKTMLLCVVFFIILPITIYCISYIPDQIFRNEPWSIANVWKQAQQMYFYHVNLNATHPYQSTWFQWLFDLRPMWYYVGNVKDVFHTISCFSNPLLTWAGVPAILYTTYCALFKKDTVAWYIVVGYFSGLLPWIIYVHRIVFAYHFYPTSLFTIIAIVFCIYHLQERKYHIVVPVYLAFYVMLFILFLPVITGFGTTVQFAKFLAWLPGWYFG
;
A
#
# COMPACT_ATOMS: atom_id res chain seq x y z
N ILE A 1 -11.80 -14.84 2.75
CA ILE A 1 -12.45 -13.78 3.56
C ILE A 1 -13.81 -13.44 2.93
N ILE A 2 -13.89 -13.04 1.65
CA ILE A 2 -15.15 -12.69 0.96
C ILE A 2 -16.12 -13.89 0.96
N ALA A 3 -15.66 -15.09 0.61
CA ALA A 3 -16.48 -16.30 0.63
C ALA A 3 -17.07 -16.60 2.02
N LEU A 4 -16.30 -16.37 3.10
CA LEU A 4 -16.80 -16.51 4.46
C LEU A 4 -17.92 -15.51 4.77
N SER A 5 -17.78 -14.26 4.35
CA SER A 5 -18.82 -13.24 4.49
C SER A 5 -20.10 -13.60 3.74
N ILE A 6 -19.95 -14.11 2.51
CA ILE A 6 -21.11 -14.61 1.72
C ILE A 6 -21.78 -15.81 2.42
N HIS A 7 -20.99 -16.71 3.01
CA HIS A 7 -21.52 -17.85 3.76
C HIS A 7 -22.32 -17.41 4.99
N LEU A 8 -21.87 -16.37 5.69
CA LEU A 8 -22.51 -15.86 6.91
C LEU A 8 -23.74 -14.99 6.62
N PHE A 9 -23.70 -14.17 5.57
CA PHE A 9 -24.73 -13.15 5.30
C PHE A 9 -25.54 -13.40 4.02
N GLY A 10 -25.28 -14.51 3.33
CA GLY A 10 -25.93 -14.84 2.06
C GLY A 10 -25.30 -14.13 0.86
N MET A 11 -25.72 -14.53 -0.35
CA MET A 11 -25.20 -13.99 -1.61
C MET A 11 -25.89 -12.66 -1.94
N ASN A 12 -25.37 -11.56 -1.41
CA ASN A 12 -25.91 -10.21 -1.62
C ASN A 12 -24.78 -9.16 -1.68
N PRO A 13 -25.06 -7.94 -2.22
CA PRO A 13 -24.03 -6.90 -2.37
C PRO A 13 -23.34 -6.47 -1.08
N LEU A 14 -24.03 -6.51 0.05
CA LEU A 14 -23.43 -6.20 1.35
C LEU A 14 -22.39 -7.26 1.72
N ALA A 15 -22.76 -8.54 1.60
CA ALA A 15 -21.92 -9.66 2.02
C ALA A 15 -20.56 -9.68 1.30
N TRP A 16 -20.51 -9.48 -0.02
CA TRP A 16 -19.22 -9.50 -0.73
C TRP A 16 -18.43 -8.20 -0.66
N ARG A 17 -19.06 -7.06 -0.32
CA ARG A 17 -18.38 -5.75 -0.19
C ARG A 17 -17.89 -5.47 1.23
N LEU A 18 -18.57 -5.95 2.24
CA LEU A 18 -18.28 -5.69 3.65
C LEU A 18 -16.83 -5.99 4.05
N PRO A 19 -16.22 -7.13 3.68
CA PRO A 19 -14.84 -7.40 4.06
C PRO A 19 -13.83 -6.41 3.47
N GLY A 20 -14.02 -5.99 2.22
CA GLY A 20 -13.18 -4.96 1.58
C GLY A 20 -13.31 -3.60 2.26
N ALA A 21 -14.54 -3.22 2.63
CA ALA A 21 -14.81 -1.99 3.36
C ALA A 21 -14.16 -1.99 4.76
N ILE A 22 -14.26 -3.10 5.49
CA ILE A 22 -13.59 -3.26 6.79
C ILE A 22 -12.07 -3.15 6.63
N ALA A 23 -11.50 -3.81 5.63
CA ALA A 23 -10.07 -3.70 5.36
C ALA A 23 -9.65 -2.25 5.05
N GLY A 24 -10.44 -1.51 4.27
CA GLY A 24 -10.23 -0.09 4.01
C GLY A 24 -10.24 0.75 5.29
N VAL A 25 -11.25 0.58 6.14
CA VAL A 25 -11.33 1.29 7.42
C VAL A 25 -10.12 0.97 8.32
N LEU A 26 -9.69 -0.29 8.38
CA LEU A 26 -8.55 -0.71 9.18
C LEU A 26 -7.21 -0.14 8.68
N MET A 27 -7.09 0.27 7.41
CA MET A 27 -5.88 0.94 6.92
C MET A 27 -5.66 2.31 7.59
N LEU A 28 -6.73 3.01 7.99
CA LEU A 28 -6.64 4.36 8.58
C LEU A 28 -5.83 4.37 9.89
N PRO A 29 -6.16 3.56 10.92
CA PRO A 29 -5.37 3.51 12.13
C PRO A 29 -3.95 2.96 11.92
N VAL A 30 -3.74 2.08 10.94
CA VAL A 30 -2.39 1.59 10.63
C VAL A 30 -1.53 2.70 10.03
N LEU A 31 -2.06 3.46 9.07
CA LEU A 31 -1.36 4.63 8.50
C LEU A 31 -1.09 5.71 9.54
N TYR A 32 -2.08 5.98 10.42
CA TYR A 32 -1.89 6.84 11.59
C TYR A 32 -0.70 6.37 12.43
N GLY A 33 -0.65 5.08 12.75
CA GLY A 33 0.43 4.49 13.53
C GLY A 33 1.81 4.61 12.85
N ILE A 34 1.89 4.43 11.53
CA ILE A 34 3.12 4.63 10.75
C ILE A 34 3.59 6.09 10.86
N LEU A 35 2.70 7.03 10.60
CA LEU A 35 3.02 8.45 10.67
C LEU A 35 3.41 8.89 12.09
N LYS A 36 2.73 8.36 13.11
CA LYS A 36 3.08 8.62 14.51
C LYS A 36 4.46 8.08 14.89
N LEU A 37 4.84 6.91 14.36
CA LEU A 37 6.18 6.36 14.55
C LEU A 37 7.25 7.24 13.89
N LEU A 38 6.99 7.70 12.67
CA LEU A 38 7.94 8.45 11.87
C LEU A 38 8.09 9.91 12.34
N LEU A 39 6.98 10.60 12.58
CA LEU A 39 6.97 12.04 12.80
C LEU A 39 6.73 12.43 14.27
N LYS A 40 6.27 11.50 15.11
CA LYS A 40 5.97 11.71 16.55
C LYS A 40 4.95 12.83 16.82
N ARG A 41 4.04 13.09 15.86
CA ARG A 41 3.03 14.14 15.92
C ARG A 41 1.64 13.58 15.60
N ASP A 42 0.67 13.80 16.49
CA ASP A 42 -0.70 13.28 16.35
C ASP A 42 -1.50 14.04 15.29
N ASP A 43 -1.36 15.36 15.24
CA ASP A 43 -2.02 16.20 14.24
C ASP A 43 -1.65 15.81 12.82
N LEU A 44 -0.36 15.59 12.53
CA LEU A 44 0.12 15.14 11.23
C LEU A 44 -0.33 13.71 10.91
N SER A 45 -0.37 12.85 11.91
CA SER A 45 -0.85 11.47 11.74
C SER A 45 -2.34 11.44 11.39
N LEU A 46 -3.15 12.31 11.99
CA LEU A 46 -4.56 12.50 11.65
C LEU A 46 -4.73 13.06 10.23
N ILE A 47 -3.90 14.04 9.84
CA ILE A 47 -3.92 14.58 8.46
C ILE A 47 -3.68 13.45 7.45
N GLY A 48 -2.66 12.62 7.65
CA GLY A 48 -2.39 11.52 6.71
C GLY A 48 -3.51 10.48 6.65
N SER A 49 -4.09 10.11 7.80
CA SER A 49 -5.26 9.22 7.81
C SER A 49 -6.48 9.84 7.13
N PHE A 50 -6.68 11.14 7.29
CA PHE A 50 -7.74 11.88 6.61
C PHE A 50 -7.52 11.94 5.08
N LEU A 51 -6.29 12.18 4.61
CA LEU A 51 -5.95 12.15 3.19
C LEU A 51 -6.26 10.78 2.58
N LEU A 52 -5.95 9.69 3.30
CA LEU A 52 -6.32 8.35 2.86
C LEU A 52 -7.84 8.15 2.84
N ALA A 53 -8.55 8.56 3.89
CA ALA A 53 -9.99 8.40 3.99
C ALA A 53 -10.77 9.12 2.86
N ALA A 54 -10.22 10.22 2.34
CA ALA A 54 -10.80 11.02 1.25
C ALA A 54 -10.07 10.83 -0.09
N ASP A 55 -9.21 9.80 -0.21
CA ASP A 55 -8.63 9.42 -1.49
C ASP A 55 -9.62 8.60 -2.33
N PHE A 56 -9.73 8.95 -3.61
CA PHE A 56 -10.71 8.35 -4.52
C PHE A 56 -10.43 6.87 -4.76
N MET A 57 -9.15 6.51 -4.97
CA MET A 57 -8.74 5.13 -5.20
C MET A 57 -9.03 4.26 -3.97
N HIS A 58 -8.74 4.77 -2.77
CA HIS A 58 -9.03 4.09 -1.52
C HIS A 58 -10.52 3.77 -1.37
N ILE A 59 -11.39 4.78 -1.58
CA ILE A 59 -12.84 4.59 -1.48
C ILE A 59 -13.35 3.64 -2.54
N THR A 60 -12.95 3.83 -3.79
CA THR A 60 -13.44 3.03 -4.91
C THR A 60 -13.07 1.56 -4.74
N THR A 61 -11.80 1.26 -4.44
CA THR A 61 -11.32 -0.13 -4.30
C THR A 61 -11.87 -0.81 -3.05
N SER A 62 -12.05 -0.07 -1.94
CA SER A 62 -12.60 -0.64 -0.69
C SER A 62 -14.09 -0.96 -0.76
N ARG A 63 -14.83 -0.40 -1.73
CA ARG A 63 -16.28 -0.63 -1.90
C ARG A 63 -16.63 -1.74 -2.87
N ILE A 64 -15.68 -2.23 -3.64
CA ILE A 64 -15.86 -3.33 -4.57
C ILE A 64 -15.17 -4.59 -4.06
N ALA A 65 -15.64 -5.75 -4.51
CA ALA A 65 -15.11 -7.05 -4.06
C ALA A 65 -13.82 -7.39 -4.84
N THR A 66 -12.71 -6.73 -4.47
CA THR A 66 -11.39 -6.93 -5.07
C THR A 66 -10.36 -7.41 -4.04
N LEU A 67 -9.18 -7.81 -4.49
CA LEU A 67 -8.10 -8.30 -3.64
C LEU A 67 -7.26 -7.15 -3.04
N GLU A 68 -7.33 -5.97 -3.64
CA GLU A 68 -6.52 -4.81 -3.28
C GLU A 68 -6.61 -4.44 -1.81
N PRO A 69 -7.80 -4.23 -1.21
CA PRO A 69 -7.88 -3.77 0.17
C PRO A 69 -7.19 -4.71 1.16
N PHE A 70 -7.28 -6.03 0.95
CA PHE A 70 -6.65 -7.02 1.83
C PHE A 70 -5.13 -7.01 1.68
N SER A 71 -4.64 -7.10 0.44
CA SER A 71 -3.19 -7.11 0.19
C SER A 71 -2.53 -5.84 0.72
N ILE A 72 -3.17 -4.68 0.51
CA ILE A 72 -2.62 -3.38 0.90
C ILE A 72 -2.68 -3.17 2.40
N LEU A 73 -3.77 -3.57 3.08
CA LEU A 73 -3.83 -3.57 4.54
C LEU A 73 -2.66 -4.38 5.13
N PHE A 74 -2.42 -5.58 4.60
CA PHE A 74 -1.34 -6.43 5.09
C PHE A 74 0.04 -5.86 4.77
N ILE A 75 0.24 -5.22 3.61
CA ILE A 75 1.46 -4.48 3.29
C ILE A 75 1.69 -3.38 4.34
N LEU A 76 0.68 -2.54 4.62
CA LEU A 76 0.79 -1.48 5.63
C LEU A 76 1.13 -2.03 7.02
N CYS A 77 0.45 -3.10 7.45
CA CYS A 77 0.73 -3.75 8.73
C CYS A 77 2.17 -4.27 8.78
N SER A 78 2.65 -4.88 7.69
CA SER A 78 4.01 -5.38 7.61
C SER A 78 5.04 -4.25 7.73
N PHE A 79 4.86 -3.13 7.01
CA PHE A 79 5.70 -1.94 7.14
C PHE A 79 5.62 -1.30 8.54
N TYR A 80 4.44 -1.23 9.14
CA TYR A 80 4.28 -0.72 10.50
C TYR A 80 5.16 -1.46 11.52
N TRP A 81 5.12 -2.80 11.50
CA TRP A 81 5.89 -3.61 12.43
C TRP A 81 7.39 -3.61 12.12
N MET A 82 7.77 -3.57 10.83
CA MET A 82 9.16 -3.37 10.43
C MET A 82 9.70 -2.02 10.90
N LEU A 83 8.94 -0.93 10.70
CA LEU A 83 9.31 0.40 11.18
C LEU A 83 9.42 0.43 12.70
N LYS A 84 8.52 -0.25 13.42
CA LYS A 84 8.61 -0.38 14.87
C LYS A 84 9.91 -1.02 15.33
N TYR A 85 10.40 -2.03 14.60
CA TYR A 85 11.70 -2.63 14.84
C TYR A 85 12.84 -1.65 14.49
N CYS A 86 12.83 -1.07 13.31
CA CYS A 86 13.90 -0.18 12.81
C CYS A 86 14.05 1.11 13.62
N MET A 87 12.93 1.67 14.10
CA MET A 87 12.91 2.91 14.90
C MET A 87 13.17 2.67 16.39
N SER A 88 13.24 1.42 16.83
CA SER A 88 13.58 1.07 18.21
C SER A 88 15.10 0.97 18.38
N SER A 89 15.57 1.22 19.60
CA SER A 89 16.99 1.03 19.91
C SER A 89 17.36 -0.45 19.85
N PHE A 90 18.30 -0.81 18.99
CA PHE A 90 18.77 -2.19 18.82
C PHE A 90 19.41 -2.78 20.09
N TYR A 91 20.05 -1.93 20.90
CA TYR A 91 20.80 -2.36 22.08
C TYR A 91 19.98 -2.36 23.37
N THR A 92 18.93 -1.55 23.45
CA THR A 92 18.08 -1.42 24.65
C THR A 92 16.72 -2.08 24.50
N LEU A 93 16.30 -2.39 23.27
CA LEU A 93 15.03 -3.11 23.04
C LEU A 93 15.17 -4.56 23.55
N PRO A 94 14.28 -5.03 24.45
CA PRO A 94 14.27 -6.44 24.82
C PRO A 94 14.17 -7.34 23.58
N MET A 95 15.03 -8.36 23.50
CA MET A 95 15.09 -9.28 22.36
C MET A 95 13.71 -9.85 22.00
N GLN A 96 12.90 -10.20 22.97
CA GLN A 96 11.55 -10.71 22.78
C GLN A 96 10.64 -9.73 22.03
N LYS A 97 10.72 -8.43 22.33
CA LYS A 97 9.96 -7.39 21.62
C LYS A 97 10.45 -7.24 20.18
N GLY A 98 11.76 -7.25 19.95
CA GLY A 98 12.34 -7.21 18.62
C GLY A 98 11.90 -8.40 17.76
N ILE A 99 11.94 -9.60 18.33
CA ILE A 99 11.44 -10.83 17.69
C ILE A 99 9.96 -10.72 17.37
N LEU A 100 9.14 -10.24 18.31
CA LEU A 100 7.70 -10.06 18.10
C LEU A 100 7.42 -9.08 16.92
N TYR A 101 8.15 -7.97 16.81
CA TYR A 101 7.97 -7.01 15.73
C TYR A 101 8.32 -7.63 14.37
N LEU A 102 9.43 -8.34 14.28
CA LEU A 102 9.85 -9.01 13.03
C LEU A 102 8.92 -10.16 12.66
N LEU A 103 8.51 -10.99 13.63
CA LEU A 103 7.55 -12.07 13.41
C LEU A 103 6.22 -11.53 12.87
N THR A 104 5.68 -10.50 13.51
CA THR A 104 4.41 -9.89 13.09
C THR A 104 4.52 -9.26 11.70
N SER A 105 5.65 -8.59 11.40
CA SER A 105 5.95 -8.09 10.07
C SER A 105 5.96 -9.21 9.02
N GLY A 106 6.61 -10.34 9.33
CA GLY A 106 6.66 -11.51 8.45
C GLY A 106 5.31 -12.20 8.23
N ILE A 107 4.47 -12.29 9.28
CA ILE A 107 3.09 -12.80 9.16
C ILE A 107 2.30 -11.94 8.16
N PHE A 108 2.29 -10.62 8.34
CA PHE A 108 1.55 -9.74 7.45
C PHE A 108 2.13 -9.70 6.04
N MET A 109 3.44 -9.83 5.87
CA MET A 109 4.06 -10.00 4.56
C MET A 109 3.55 -11.29 3.89
N GLY A 110 3.53 -12.41 4.59
CA GLY A 110 2.99 -13.67 4.07
C GLY A 110 1.52 -13.58 3.69
N LEU A 111 0.69 -12.94 4.51
CA LEU A 111 -0.73 -12.70 4.22
C LEU A 111 -0.91 -11.79 3.00
N SER A 112 -0.06 -10.77 2.80
CA SER A 112 -0.14 -9.90 1.63
C SER A 112 0.21 -10.65 0.34
N ILE A 113 1.23 -11.51 0.37
CA ILE A 113 1.64 -12.36 -0.76
C ILE A 113 0.54 -13.38 -1.09
N ALA A 114 -0.07 -13.99 -0.08
CA ALA A 114 -1.18 -14.92 -0.24
C ALA A 114 -2.43 -14.25 -0.83
N ALA A 115 -2.67 -12.97 -0.49
CA ALA A 115 -3.77 -12.20 -1.07
C ALA A 115 -3.47 -11.76 -2.52
N LYS A 116 -2.25 -11.30 -2.79
CA LYS A 116 -1.82 -10.83 -4.12
C LYS A 116 -0.29 -10.80 -4.21
N TRP A 117 0.29 -11.26 -5.32
CA TRP A 117 1.75 -11.30 -5.53
C TRP A 117 2.45 -9.93 -5.49
N THR A 118 1.71 -8.84 -5.54
CA THR A 118 2.27 -7.50 -5.27
C THR A 118 2.86 -7.37 -3.85
N GLY A 119 2.46 -8.23 -2.92
CA GLY A 119 3.12 -8.38 -1.62
C GLY A 119 4.61 -8.72 -1.70
N CYS A 120 5.06 -9.42 -2.77
CA CYS A 120 6.48 -9.70 -3.00
C CYS A 120 7.29 -8.42 -3.24
N TYR A 121 6.68 -7.40 -3.84
CA TYR A 121 7.34 -6.11 -4.07
C TYR A 121 7.58 -5.39 -2.73
N ALA A 122 6.58 -5.41 -1.85
CA ALA A 122 6.71 -4.88 -0.49
C ALA A 122 7.81 -5.62 0.29
N ALA A 123 7.95 -6.95 0.11
CA ALA A 123 8.99 -7.75 0.76
C ALA A 123 10.40 -7.25 0.43
N VAL A 124 10.65 -6.81 -0.81
CA VAL A 124 11.93 -6.18 -1.19
C VAL A 124 12.17 -4.90 -0.39
N GLY A 125 11.15 -4.05 -0.25
CA GLY A 125 11.23 -2.84 0.58
C GLY A 125 11.55 -3.14 2.04
N LEU A 126 10.88 -4.14 2.62
CA LEU A 126 11.14 -4.58 4.00
C LEU A 126 12.59 -5.08 4.17
N ALA A 127 13.10 -5.86 3.21
CA ALA A 127 14.49 -6.33 3.21
C ALA A 127 15.46 -5.15 3.16
N VAL A 128 15.25 -4.18 2.26
CA VAL A 128 16.10 -2.98 2.17
C VAL A 128 16.07 -2.20 3.49
N MET A 129 14.90 -2.01 4.12
CA MET A 129 14.80 -1.35 5.43
C MET A 129 15.59 -2.09 6.51
N LEU A 130 15.45 -3.41 6.58
CA LEU A 130 16.11 -4.25 7.58
C LEU A 130 17.64 -4.20 7.41
N PHE A 131 18.13 -4.42 6.19
CA PHE A 131 19.58 -4.41 5.92
C PHE A 131 20.20 -3.03 6.14
N THR A 132 19.55 -1.96 5.72
CA THR A 132 20.05 -0.59 5.98
C THR A 132 20.05 -0.26 7.47
N ASN A 133 19.06 -0.74 8.23
CA ASN A 133 19.06 -0.63 9.68
C ASN A 133 20.25 -1.38 10.30
N TRP A 134 20.53 -2.62 9.90
CA TRP A 134 21.67 -3.38 10.40
C TRP A 134 23.00 -2.73 10.06
N ILE A 135 23.14 -2.14 8.87
CA ILE A 135 24.33 -1.36 8.50
C ILE A 135 24.51 -0.16 9.45
N GLN A 136 23.43 0.57 9.75
CA GLN A 136 23.49 1.69 10.70
C GLN A 136 23.94 1.21 12.09
N ARG A 137 23.40 0.09 12.59
CA ARG A 137 23.79 -0.51 13.88
C ARG A 137 25.23 -1.00 13.88
N TYR A 138 25.73 -1.51 12.75
CA TYR A 138 27.13 -1.87 12.60
C TYR A 138 28.04 -0.63 12.66
N LEU A 139 27.67 0.48 12.03
CA LEU A 139 28.42 1.72 12.10
C LEU A 139 28.43 2.30 13.53
N GLU A 140 27.33 2.19 14.29
CA GLU A 140 27.28 2.52 15.71
C GLU A 140 28.23 1.65 16.53
N TYR A 141 28.23 0.34 16.29
CA TYR A 141 29.17 -0.60 16.92
C TYR A 141 30.63 -0.23 16.64
N GLN A 142 30.97 0.16 15.41
CA GLN A 142 32.33 0.55 15.09
C GLN A 142 32.80 1.81 15.83
N LYS A 143 31.88 2.72 16.19
CA LYS A 143 32.19 3.92 16.97
C LYS A 143 32.39 3.65 18.45
N ASP A 144 31.65 2.68 19.01
CA ASP A 144 31.73 2.28 20.42
C ASP A 144 31.65 0.76 20.57
N LYS A 145 32.78 0.08 20.36
CA LYS A 145 32.88 -1.37 20.44
C LYS A 145 32.63 -1.90 21.86
N LYS A 146 33.04 -1.13 22.89
CA LYS A 146 32.90 -1.54 24.30
C LYS A 146 31.47 -1.43 24.78
N GLY A 147 30.76 -0.36 24.39
CA GLY A 147 29.35 -0.18 24.74
C GLY A 147 28.40 -1.12 24.00
N HIS A 148 28.84 -1.70 22.87
CA HIS A 148 28.00 -2.52 21.99
C HIS A 148 28.52 -3.95 21.77
N GLN A 149 29.13 -4.56 22.77
CA GLN A 149 29.76 -5.89 22.68
C GLN A 149 28.84 -7.00 22.17
N GLN A 150 27.54 -6.90 22.45
CA GLN A 150 26.54 -7.91 22.06
C GLN A 150 26.08 -7.82 20.60
N PHE A 151 26.61 -6.86 19.80
CA PHE A 151 26.15 -6.60 18.44
C PHE A 151 26.09 -7.87 17.58
N PHE A 152 27.18 -8.58 17.45
CA PHE A 152 27.24 -9.78 16.59
C PHE A 152 26.33 -10.90 17.07
N GLN A 153 26.18 -11.07 18.40
CA GLN A 153 25.28 -12.08 18.95
C GLN A 153 23.81 -11.75 18.64
N ILE A 154 23.40 -10.48 18.81
CA ILE A 154 22.05 -10.02 18.49
C ILE A 154 21.81 -10.13 16.99
N LEU A 155 22.76 -9.67 16.16
CA LEU A 155 22.67 -9.71 14.71
C LEU A 155 22.48 -11.15 14.21
N LEU A 156 23.34 -12.09 14.62
CA LEU A 156 23.27 -13.49 14.19
C LEU A 156 21.93 -14.14 14.56
N LYS A 157 21.49 -13.97 15.81
CA LYS A 157 20.18 -14.49 16.25
C LYS A 157 19.04 -13.90 15.43
N THR A 158 19.08 -12.59 15.18
CA THR A 158 18.06 -11.91 14.40
C THR A 158 18.06 -12.38 12.95
N MET A 159 19.23 -12.55 12.32
CA MET A 159 19.35 -13.05 10.94
C MET A 159 18.75 -14.46 10.81
N LEU A 160 19.08 -15.37 11.73
CA LEU A 160 18.54 -16.73 11.71
C LEU A 160 17.01 -16.73 11.84
N LEU A 161 16.47 -15.91 12.76
CA LEU A 161 15.02 -15.76 12.90
C LEU A 161 14.36 -15.10 11.69
N CYS A 162 15.05 -14.17 11.02
CA CYS A 162 14.52 -13.54 9.80
C CYS A 162 14.38 -14.56 8.65
N VAL A 163 15.22 -15.57 8.54
CA VAL A 163 15.01 -16.68 7.60
C VAL A 163 13.67 -17.37 7.87
N VAL A 164 13.37 -17.63 9.13
CA VAL A 164 12.08 -18.24 9.52
C VAL A 164 10.91 -17.28 9.23
N PHE A 165 11.02 -16.01 9.63
CA PHE A 165 9.90 -15.06 9.57
C PHE A 165 9.63 -14.50 8.19
N PHE A 166 10.64 -14.34 7.33
CA PHE A 166 10.52 -13.70 6.02
C PHE A 166 10.69 -14.65 4.84
N ILE A 167 11.02 -15.94 5.07
CA ILE A 167 11.09 -16.95 4.03
C ILE A 167 10.14 -18.12 4.36
N ILE A 168 10.41 -18.86 5.44
CA ILE A 168 9.65 -20.09 5.75
C ILE A 168 8.18 -19.76 6.04
N LEU A 169 7.92 -18.81 6.92
CA LEU A 169 6.57 -18.45 7.36
C LEU A 169 5.69 -17.92 6.22
N PRO A 170 6.14 -16.97 5.35
CA PRO A 170 5.36 -16.53 4.21
C PRO A 170 5.05 -17.64 3.21
N ILE A 171 6.01 -18.53 2.92
CA ILE A 171 5.78 -19.71 2.07
C ILE A 171 4.72 -20.63 2.71
N THR A 172 4.81 -20.87 4.00
CA THR A 172 3.82 -21.67 4.74
C THR A 172 2.43 -21.05 4.66
N ILE A 173 2.31 -19.74 4.92
CA ILE A 173 1.03 -19.02 4.82
C ILE A 173 0.48 -19.10 3.39
N TYR A 174 1.33 -18.91 2.39
CA TYR A 174 0.95 -19.02 0.98
C TYR A 174 0.41 -20.43 0.65
N CYS A 175 1.13 -21.48 1.04
CA CYS A 175 0.70 -22.86 0.81
C CYS A 175 -0.63 -23.19 1.51
N ILE A 176 -0.80 -22.76 2.77
CA ILE A 176 -2.02 -22.96 3.54
C ILE A 176 -3.21 -22.21 2.93
N SER A 177 -2.98 -21.05 2.32
CA SER A 177 -4.04 -20.24 1.71
C SER A 177 -4.76 -20.93 0.55
N TYR A 178 -4.16 -21.97 -0.05
CA TYR A 178 -4.76 -22.77 -1.12
C TYR A 178 -5.65 -23.91 -0.62
N ILE A 179 -5.67 -24.22 0.68
CA ILE A 179 -6.51 -25.30 1.23
C ILE A 179 -7.99 -25.13 0.85
N PRO A 180 -8.64 -23.95 1.01
CA PRO A 180 -10.03 -23.79 0.63
C PRO A 180 -10.30 -24.00 -0.87
N ASP A 181 -9.40 -23.58 -1.74
CA ASP A 181 -9.52 -23.73 -3.19
C ASP A 181 -9.42 -25.22 -3.59
N GLN A 182 -8.48 -25.96 -3.03
CA GLN A 182 -8.30 -27.40 -3.34
C GLN A 182 -9.47 -28.23 -2.80
N ILE A 183 -9.99 -27.91 -1.60
CA ILE A 183 -11.20 -28.55 -1.08
C ILE A 183 -12.39 -28.28 -2.01
N PHE A 184 -12.58 -27.07 -2.47
CA PHE A 184 -13.66 -26.72 -3.38
C PHE A 184 -13.57 -27.45 -4.73
N ARG A 185 -12.35 -27.71 -5.22
CA ARG A 185 -12.10 -28.47 -6.45
C ARG A 185 -12.16 -29.99 -6.27
N ASN A 186 -12.42 -30.48 -5.05
CA ASN A 186 -12.31 -31.90 -4.67
C ASN A 186 -10.90 -32.48 -4.96
N GLU A 187 -9.85 -31.68 -4.87
CA GLU A 187 -8.47 -32.09 -5.00
C GLU A 187 -7.83 -32.27 -3.62
N PRO A 188 -6.99 -33.30 -3.41
CA PRO A 188 -6.26 -33.43 -2.15
C PRO A 188 -5.25 -32.28 -2.02
N TRP A 189 -5.22 -31.66 -0.84
CA TRP A 189 -4.22 -30.62 -0.59
C TRP A 189 -2.80 -31.22 -0.67
N SER A 190 -1.97 -30.61 -1.49
CA SER A 190 -0.56 -30.95 -1.60
C SER A 190 0.27 -29.73 -2.02
N ILE A 191 1.52 -29.69 -1.59
CA ILE A 191 2.47 -28.66 -1.99
C ILE A 191 2.71 -28.70 -3.51
N ALA A 192 2.67 -29.90 -4.12
CA ALA A 192 2.83 -30.08 -5.56
C ALA A 192 1.69 -29.38 -6.34
N ASN A 193 0.44 -29.49 -5.87
CA ASN A 193 -0.70 -28.80 -6.50
C ASN A 193 -0.60 -27.27 -6.33
N VAL A 194 -0.17 -26.79 -5.16
CA VAL A 194 0.09 -25.34 -4.95
C VAL A 194 1.16 -24.84 -5.92
N TRP A 195 2.25 -25.57 -6.06
CA TRP A 195 3.32 -25.23 -6.99
C TRP A 195 2.85 -25.20 -8.45
N LYS A 196 2.09 -26.20 -8.86
CA LYS A 196 1.50 -26.27 -10.20
C LYS A 196 0.59 -25.06 -10.48
N GLN A 197 -0.27 -24.71 -9.54
CA GLN A 197 -1.15 -23.53 -9.67
C GLN A 197 -0.34 -22.22 -9.72
N ALA A 198 0.70 -22.08 -8.89
CA ALA A 198 1.59 -20.94 -8.92
C ALA A 198 2.33 -20.81 -10.26
N GLN A 199 2.81 -21.92 -10.83
CA GLN A 199 3.41 -21.94 -12.17
C GLN A 199 2.40 -21.54 -13.26
N GLN A 200 1.18 -22.07 -13.22
CA GLN A 200 0.13 -21.70 -14.18
C GLN A 200 -0.17 -20.20 -14.12
N MET A 201 -0.29 -19.65 -12.92
CA MET A 201 -0.50 -18.21 -12.72
C MET A 201 0.68 -17.38 -13.24
N TYR A 202 1.92 -17.81 -12.99
CA TYR A 202 3.11 -17.16 -13.53
C TYR A 202 3.11 -17.14 -15.06
N PHE A 203 2.92 -18.32 -15.71
CA PHE A 203 2.90 -18.42 -17.17
C PHE A 203 1.73 -17.63 -17.79
N TYR A 204 0.57 -17.63 -17.14
CA TYR A 204 -0.54 -16.79 -17.58
C TYR A 204 -0.13 -15.30 -17.61
N HIS A 205 0.51 -14.82 -16.55
CA HIS A 205 0.91 -13.41 -16.46
C HIS A 205 2.05 -13.02 -17.40
N VAL A 206 2.99 -13.93 -17.67
CA VAL A 206 4.12 -13.68 -18.58
C VAL A 206 3.67 -13.68 -20.03
N ASN A 207 2.72 -14.55 -20.37
CA ASN A 207 2.26 -14.73 -21.76
C ASN A 207 1.00 -13.89 -22.09
N LEU A 208 0.55 -13.04 -21.19
CA LEU A 208 -0.67 -12.26 -21.38
C LEU A 208 -0.43 -11.10 -22.36
N ASN A 209 -0.77 -11.33 -23.63
CA ASN A 209 -0.74 -10.34 -24.71
C ASN A 209 -2.14 -9.75 -24.96
N ALA A 210 -2.78 -9.25 -23.91
CA ALA A 210 -4.08 -8.59 -24.03
C ALA A 210 -3.93 -7.07 -24.05
N THR A 211 -4.85 -6.40 -24.72
CA THR A 211 -5.00 -4.94 -24.69
C THR A 211 -6.31 -4.58 -24.01
N HIS A 212 -6.34 -3.42 -23.34
CA HIS A 212 -7.56 -2.93 -22.72
C HIS A 212 -7.66 -1.42 -22.86
N PRO A 213 -8.85 -0.85 -23.17
CA PRO A 213 -9.01 0.60 -23.35
C PRO A 213 -8.52 1.46 -22.19
N TYR A 214 -8.56 0.92 -20.95
CA TYR A 214 -8.15 1.64 -19.73
C TYR A 214 -6.80 1.14 -19.18
N GLN A 215 -6.02 0.40 -19.97
CA GLN A 215 -4.65 0.09 -19.57
C GLN A 215 -3.84 1.36 -19.40
N SER A 216 -2.91 1.38 -18.46
CA SER A 216 -2.10 2.54 -18.16
C SER A 216 -0.72 2.12 -17.67
N THR A 217 0.28 2.97 -17.85
CA THR A 217 1.66 2.73 -17.41
C THR A 217 1.93 3.41 -16.08
N TRP A 218 2.99 3.00 -15.39
CA TRP A 218 3.43 3.57 -14.12
C TRP A 218 3.54 5.10 -14.16
N PHE A 219 4.02 5.66 -15.27
CA PHE A 219 4.16 7.10 -15.47
C PHE A 219 2.80 7.80 -15.44
N GLN A 220 1.78 7.21 -16.06
CA GLN A 220 0.43 7.79 -16.11
C GLN A 220 -0.23 7.82 -14.73
N TRP A 221 0.16 6.92 -13.82
CA TRP A 221 -0.39 6.88 -12.46
C TRP A 221 0.08 8.05 -11.60
N LEU A 222 1.32 8.54 -11.83
CA LEU A 222 1.87 9.66 -11.08
C LEU A 222 1.08 10.96 -11.28
N PHE A 223 0.34 11.06 -12.37
CA PHE A 223 -0.39 12.25 -12.77
C PHE A 223 -1.89 11.99 -12.99
N ASP A 224 -2.38 10.81 -12.63
CA ASP A 224 -3.75 10.36 -12.87
C ASP A 224 -4.20 10.51 -14.35
N LEU A 225 -3.31 10.27 -15.31
CA LEU A 225 -3.63 10.51 -16.73
C LEU A 225 -4.67 9.54 -17.30
N ARG A 226 -4.83 8.35 -16.69
CA ARG A 226 -5.74 7.31 -17.20
C ARG A 226 -6.40 6.53 -16.07
N PRO A 227 -7.56 7.01 -15.58
CA PRO A 227 -8.40 6.30 -14.62
C PRO A 227 -8.86 4.94 -15.13
N MET A 228 -9.06 3.98 -14.24
CA MET A 228 -9.73 2.73 -14.56
C MET A 228 -11.24 2.90 -14.43
N TRP A 229 -11.99 2.67 -15.49
CA TRP A 229 -13.44 2.76 -15.50
C TRP A 229 -14.06 1.42 -15.12
N TYR A 230 -14.70 1.34 -13.96
CA TYR A 230 -15.26 0.10 -13.44
C TYR A 230 -16.72 -0.14 -13.79
N TYR A 231 -17.50 0.94 -13.89
CA TYR A 231 -18.94 0.80 -14.09
C TYR A 231 -19.52 2.03 -14.80
N VAL A 232 -20.49 1.76 -15.65
CA VAL A 232 -21.38 2.75 -16.23
C VAL A 232 -22.77 2.14 -16.43
N GLY A 233 -23.83 2.90 -16.21
CA GLY A 233 -25.20 2.45 -16.44
C GLY A 233 -26.20 3.50 -16.10
N ASN A 234 -27.45 3.28 -16.57
CA ASN A 234 -28.61 4.07 -16.21
C ASN A 234 -29.54 3.24 -15.34
N VAL A 235 -29.93 3.80 -14.21
CA VAL A 235 -30.90 3.20 -13.30
C VAL A 235 -32.02 4.20 -13.10
N LYS A 236 -33.26 3.86 -13.53
CA LYS A 236 -34.41 4.76 -13.48
C LYS A 236 -34.12 6.13 -14.12
N ASP A 237 -33.54 6.11 -15.32
CA ASP A 237 -33.15 7.29 -16.11
C ASP A 237 -32.10 8.21 -15.47
N VAL A 238 -31.48 7.77 -14.39
CA VAL A 238 -30.36 8.47 -13.76
C VAL A 238 -29.05 7.80 -14.16
N PHE A 239 -28.09 8.60 -14.59
CA PHE A 239 -26.75 8.14 -14.99
C PHE A 239 -25.89 7.82 -13.77
N HIS A 240 -25.20 6.68 -13.79
CA HIS A 240 -24.30 6.22 -12.76
C HIS A 240 -22.97 5.77 -13.37
N THR A 241 -21.86 6.16 -12.77
CA THR A 241 -20.53 5.77 -13.20
C THR A 241 -19.58 5.57 -12.02
N ILE A 242 -18.60 4.66 -12.15
CA ILE A 242 -17.57 4.42 -11.12
C ILE A 242 -16.22 4.35 -11.82
N SER A 243 -15.32 5.26 -11.44
CA SER A 243 -13.95 5.32 -11.93
C SER A 243 -12.96 5.29 -10.77
N CYS A 244 -11.85 4.58 -10.95
CA CYS A 244 -10.80 4.40 -9.96
C CYS A 244 -9.54 5.16 -10.38
N PHE A 245 -9.16 6.14 -9.60
CA PHE A 245 -7.94 6.95 -9.66
C PHE A 245 -7.75 7.63 -8.31
N SER A 246 -6.60 8.23 -8.05
CA SER A 246 -6.38 8.95 -6.78
C SER A 246 -6.98 10.36 -6.81
N ASN A 247 -7.09 10.99 -5.65
CA ASN A 247 -7.40 12.42 -5.63
C ASN A 247 -6.30 13.20 -6.38
N PRO A 248 -6.62 14.04 -7.37
CA PRO A 248 -5.60 14.76 -8.16
C PRO A 248 -4.58 15.53 -7.31
N LEU A 249 -5.00 16.11 -6.18
CA LEU A 249 -4.06 16.77 -5.26
C LEU A 249 -3.12 15.79 -4.57
N LEU A 250 -3.50 14.52 -4.41
CA LEU A 250 -2.60 13.52 -3.89
C LEU A 250 -1.48 13.22 -4.88
N THR A 251 -1.81 12.96 -6.13
CA THR A 251 -0.82 12.59 -7.14
C THR A 251 0.02 13.77 -7.56
N TRP A 252 -0.59 14.91 -7.85
CA TRP A 252 0.13 16.11 -8.34
C TRP A 252 1.03 16.73 -7.27
N ALA A 253 0.58 16.83 -6.00
CA ALA A 253 1.45 17.21 -4.89
C ALA A 253 2.42 16.11 -4.48
N GLY A 254 2.08 14.86 -4.76
CA GLY A 254 2.90 13.69 -4.46
C GLY A 254 4.24 13.67 -5.19
N VAL A 255 4.24 14.10 -6.46
CA VAL A 255 5.48 14.14 -7.26
C VAL A 255 6.53 15.07 -6.62
N PRO A 256 6.28 16.36 -6.37
CA PRO A 256 7.25 17.20 -5.68
C PRO A 256 7.53 16.74 -4.25
N ALA A 257 6.56 16.15 -3.56
CA ALA A 257 6.76 15.64 -2.20
C ALA A 257 7.75 14.47 -2.18
N ILE A 258 7.64 13.51 -3.09
CA ILE A 258 8.56 12.37 -3.13
C ILE A 258 9.96 12.81 -3.61
N LEU A 259 10.05 13.78 -4.53
CA LEU A 259 11.33 14.35 -4.94
C LEU A 259 12.05 15.04 -3.77
N TYR A 260 11.33 15.86 -2.99
CA TYR A 260 11.89 16.50 -1.78
C TYR A 260 12.26 15.47 -0.71
N THR A 261 11.42 14.46 -0.48
CA THR A 261 11.72 13.38 0.48
C THR A 261 12.96 12.60 0.04
N THR A 262 13.09 12.31 -1.26
CA THR A 262 14.28 11.65 -1.82
C THR A 262 15.54 12.52 -1.64
N TYR A 263 15.44 13.83 -1.86
CA TYR A 263 16.51 14.75 -1.56
C TYR A 263 16.92 14.71 -0.09
N CYS A 264 15.96 14.71 0.84
CA CYS A 264 16.26 14.61 2.27
C CYS A 264 16.92 13.26 2.62
N ALA A 265 16.46 12.16 2.04
CA ALA A 265 17.00 10.83 2.26
C ALA A 265 18.49 10.73 1.81
N LEU A 266 18.79 11.19 0.60
CA LEU A 266 20.09 11.00 -0.02
C LEU A 266 21.13 12.05 0.43
N PHE A 267 20.74 13.32 0.46
CA PHE A 267 21.69 14.43 0.70
C PHE A 267 21.70 14.92 2.15
N LYS A 268 20.54 14.86 2.85
CA LYS A 268 20.48 15.19 4.28
C LYS A 268 20.66 13.97 5.18
N LYS A 269 20.72 12.76 4.60
CA LYS A 269 20.84 11.48 5.32
C LYS A 269 19.74 11.31 6.38
N ASP A 270 18.53 11.82 6.09
CA ASP A 270 17.39 11.71 6.96
C ASP A 270 16.84 10.27 6.93
N THR A 271 16.87 9.60 8.07
CA THR A 271 16.45 8.21 8.21
C THR A 271 14.94 8.04 8.00
N VAL A 272 14.12 9.02 8.41
CA VAL A 272 12.66 8.97 8.21
C VAL A 272 12.36 9.08 6.72
N ALA A 273 12.99 10.05 6.05
CA ALA A 273 12.86 10.21 4.59
C ALA A 273 13.32 8.95 3.84
N TRP A 274 14.39 8.29 4.30
CA TRP A 274 14.87 7.04 3.71
C TRP A 274 13.81 5.94 3.75
N TYR A 275 13.15 5.73 4.90
CA TYR A 275 12.12 4.70 5.01
C TYR A 275 10.89 5.01 4.14
N ILE A 276 10.51 6.28 3.99
CA ILE A 276 9.43 6.70 3.09
C ILE A 276 9.79 6.38 1.64
N VAL A 277 11.01 6.75 1.21
CA VAL A 277 11.51 6.53 -0.15
C VAL A 277 11.58 5.03 -0.48
N VAL A 278 12.09 4.22 0.44
CA VAL A 278 12.14 2.75 0.27
C VAL A 278 10.74 2.17 0.11
N GLY A 279 9.78 2.57 0.95
CA GLY A 279 8.40 2.12 0.84
C GLY A 279 7.76 2.53 -0.49
N TYR A 280 7.95 3.77 -0.93
CA TYR A 280 7.45 4.28 -2.20
C TYR A 280 8.01 3.50 -3.41
N PHE A 281 9.33 3.39 -3.49
CA PHE A 281 9.96 2.73 -4.63
C PHE A 281 9.80 1.22 -4.63
N SER A 282 9.62 0.57 -3.47
CA SER A 282 9.30 -0.86 -3.45
C SER A 282 7.97 -1.17 -4.15
N GLY A 283 6.99 -0.26 -4.06
CA GLY A 283 5.72 -0.40 -4.79
C GLY A 283 5.79 -0.01 -6.26
N LEU A 284 6.64 0.95 -6.65
CA LEU A 284 6.68 1.52 -7.99
C LEU A 284 7.70 0.86 -8.93
N LEU A 285 8.93 0.55 -8.45
CA LEU A 285 10.01 0.04 -9.30
C LEU A 285 9.67 -1.22 -10.10
N PRO A 286 8.94 -2.21 -9.57
CA PRO A 286 8.57 -3.38 -10.36
C PRO A 286 7.78 -3.03 -11.63
N TRP A 287 6.95 -2.00 -11.58
CA TRP A 287 6.15 -1.56 -12.72
C TRP A 287 6.96 -0.72 -13.74
N ILE A 288 8.07 -0.15 -13.31
CA ILE A 288 9.03 0.50 -14.21
C ILE A 288 9.83 -0.54 -14.99
N ILE A 289 10.19 -1.65 -14.33
CA ILE A 289 11.02 -2.71 -14.91
C ILE A 289 10.17 -3.63 -15.82
N TYR A 290 8.96 -4.00 -15.39
CA TYR A 290 8.07 -4.92 -16.12
C TYR A 290 7.05 -4.16 -16.98
N VAL A 291 7.51 -3.54 -18.07
CA VAL A 291 6.68 -2.70 -18.96
C VAL A 291 5.78 -3.51 -19.89
N HIS A 292 6.03 -4.81 -20.07
CA HIS A 292 5.37 -5.62 -21.12
C HIS A 292 3.99 -6.17 -20.73
N ARG A 293 3.56 -6.00 -19.50
CA ARG A 293 2.28 -6.50 -19.00
C ARG A 293 1.21 -5.42 -19.03
N ILE A 294 -0.02 -5.84 -19.35
CA ILE A 294 -1.20 -4.98 -19.15
C ILE A 294 -1.36 -4.65 -17.65
N VAL A 295 -1.39 -3.37 -17.33
CA VAL A 295 -1.52 -2.82 -15.98
C VAL A 295 -2.50 -1.63 -15.96
N PHE A 296 -2.99 -1.27 -14.77
CA PHE A 296 -4.04 -0.29 -14.56
C PHE A 296 -3.73 0.61 -13.37
N ALA A 297 -4.41 1.75 -13.26
CA ALA A 297 -4.22 2.74 -12.22
C ALA A 297 -4.21 2.17 -10.78
N TYR A 298 -5.05 1.18 -10.47
CA TYR A 298 -5.11 0.58 -9.14
C TYR A 298 -3.83 -0.15 -8.70
N HIS A 299 -2.89 -0.44 -9.62
CA HIS A 299 -1.57 -0.95 -9.24
C HIS A 299 -0.71 0.09 -8.52
N PHE A 300 -1.05 1.37 -8.65
CA PHE A 300 -0.40 2.45 -7.92
C PHE A 300 -0.83 2.53 -6.45
N TYR A 301 -1.91 1.89 -6.05
CA TYR A 301 -2.48 2.04 -4.72
C TYR A 301 -1.50 1.74 -3.56
N PRO A 302 -0.66 0.67 -3.56
CA PRO A 302 0.35 0.51 -2.51
C PRO A 302 1.32 1.68 -2.43
N THR A 303 1.68 2.26 -3.59
CA THR A 303 2.61 3.39 -3.70
C THR A 303 1.96 4.70 -3.24
N SER A 304 0.65 4.89 -3.51
CA SER A 304 -0.09 6.11 -3.11
C SER A 304 -0.12 6.31 -1.59
N LEU A 305 -0.06 5.25 -0.80
CA LEU A 305 0.05 5.32 0.65
C LEU A 305 1.37 5.98 1.09
N PHE A 306 2.47 5.62 0.45
CA PHE A 306 3.76 6.26 0.71
C PHE A 306 3.83 7.67 0.12
N THR A 307 3.05 7.95 -0.92
CA THR A 307 2.84 9.33 -1.42
C THR A 307 2.17 10.19 -0.35
N ILE A 308 1.13 9.68 0.33
CA ILE A 308 0.51 10.36 1.47
C ILE A 308 1.54 10.64 2.57
N ILE A 309 2.35 9.64 2.94
CA ILE A 309 3.37 9.78 3.97
C ILE A 309 4.41 10.85 3.56
N ALA A 310 4.83 10.89 2.28
CA ALA A 310 5.76 11.89 1.75
C ALA A 310 5.15 13.30 1.79
N ILE A 311 3.86 13.47 1.45
CA ILE A 311 3.15 14.75 1.56
C ILE A 311 3.12 15.22 3.01
N VAL A 312 2.78 14.34 3.95
CA VAL A 312 2.73 14.68 5.37
C VAL A 312 4.13 15.02 5.91
N PHE A 313 5.16 14.32 5.43
CA PHE A 313 6.55 14.66 5.73
C PHE A 313 6.94 16.06 5.23
N CYS A 314 6.49 16.45 4.03
CA CYS A 314 6.68 17.81 3.52
C CYS A 314 5.90 18.84 4.34
N ILE A 315 4.66 18.52 4.73
CA ILE A 315 3.85 19.38 5.61
C ILE A 315 4.58 19.61 6.95
N TYR A 316 5.17 18.56 7.54
CA TYR A 316 5.97 18.67 8.75
C TYR A 316 7.08 19.74 8.59
N HIS A 317 7.87 19.66 7.53
CA HIS A 317 8.94 20.64 7.28
C HIS A 317 8.44 22.05 6.93
N LEU A 318 7.28 22.17 6.27
CA LEU A 318 6.66 23.48 6.00
C LEU A 318 6.18 24.15 7.28
N GLN A 319 5.59 23.39 8.20
CA GLN A 319 5.16 23.92 9.51
C GLN A 319 6.35 24.38 10.35
N GLU A 320 7.46 23.66 10.35
CA GLU A 320 8.69 24.08 11.03
C GLU A 320 9.24 25.40 10.48
N ARG A 321 8.98 25.69 9.21
CA ARG A 321 9.32 26.95 8.54
C ARG A 321 8.25 28.03 8.67
N LYS A 322 7.23 27.84 9.56
CA LYS A 322 6.11 28.76 9.83
C LYS A 322 5.13 28.96 8.67
N TYR A 323 5.11 28.10 7.65
CA TYR A 323 4.12 28.12 6.56
C TYR A 323 2.81 27.40 6.97
N HIS A 324 2.22 27.79 8.11
CA HIS A 324 1.06 27.10 8.67
C HIS A 324 -0.21 27.19 7.80
N ILE A 325 -0.36 28.25 7.00
CA ILE A 325 -1.52 28.45 6.12
C ILE A 325 -1.61 27.41 4.99
N VAL A 326 -0.50 26.81 4.59
CA VAL A 326 -0.48 25.84 3.49
C VAL A 326 -1.34 24.62 3.82
N VAL A 327 -1.33 24.17 5.06
CA VAL A 327 -2.06 22.97 5.49
C VAL A 327 -3.57 23.12 5.36
N PRO A 328 -4.23 24.12 6.00
CA PRO A 328 -5.67 24.26 5.87
C PRO A 328 -6.10 24.54 4.42
N VAL A 329 -5.33 25.29 3.64
CA VAL A 329 -5.62 25.55 2.23
C VAL A 329 -5.54 24.24 1.43
N TYR A 330 -4.49 23.44 1.58
CA TYR A 330 -4.35 22.15 0.93
C TYR A 330 -5.50 21.21 1.26
N LEU A 331 -5.85 21.10 2.56
CA LEU A 331 -6.95 20.24 3.01
C LEU A 331 -8.31 20.71 2.49
N ALA A 332 -8.55 22.03 2.46
CA ALA A 332 -9.79 22.59 1.91
C ALA A 332 -9.98 22.23 0.43
N PHE A 333 -8.93 22.39 -0.38
CA PHE A 333 -8.97 21.98 -1.80
C PHE A 333 -9.09 20.47 -1.95
N TYR A 334 -8.43 19.68 -1.10
CA TYR A 334 -8.53 18.22 -1.13
C TYR A 334 -9.97 17.73 -0.87
N VAL A 335 -10.63 18.31 0.14
CA VAL A 335 -12.05 18.05 0.45
C VAL A 335 -12.97 18.54 -0.68
N MET A 336 -12.72 19.73 -1.21
CA MET A 336 -13.50 20.26 -2.31
C MET A 336 -13.47 19.32 -3.51
N LEU A 337 -12.30 18.81 -3.89
CA LEU A 337 -12.18 17.82 -4.97
C LEU A 337 -12.87 16.51 -4.61
N PHE A 338 -12.75 16.06 -3.37
CA PHE A 338 -13.42 14.85 -2.92
C PHE A 338 -14.96 14.95 -3.08
N ILE A 339 -15.54 16.06 -2.65
CA ILE A 339 -16.99 16.30 -2.78
C ILE A 339 -17.38 16.44 -4.27
N LEU A 340 -16.60 17.16 -5.05
CA LEU A 340 -16.85 17.39 -6.46
C LEU A 340 -16.88 16.08 -7.27
N PHE A 341 -15.93 15.18 -7.01
CA PHE A 341 -15.78 13.91 -7.72
C PHE A 341 -16.60 12.76 -7.10
N LEU A 342 -17.28 12.98 -5.97
CA LEU A 342 -18.01 11.94 -5.26
C LEU A 342 -18.96 11.11 -6.15
N PRO A 343 -19.75 11.71 -7.08
CA PRO A 343 -20.63 10.94 -7.95
C PRO A 343 -19.89 9.94 -8.85
N VAL A 344 -18.73 10.34 -9.41
CA VAL A 344 -17.98 9.51 -10.37
C VAL A 344 -17.06 8.47 -9.71
N ILE A 345 -16.84 8.54 -8.41
CA ILE A 345 -16.06 7.55 -7.66
C ILE A 345 -16.93 6.60 -6.85
N THR A 346 -18.18 6.98 -6.58
CA THR A 346 -19.09 6.19 -5.74
C THR A 346 -20.24 5.58 -6.51
N GLY A 347 -20.52 6.04 -7.70
CA GLY A 347 -21.70 5.67 -8.47
C GLY A 347 -22.98 6.29 -7.93
N PHE A 348 -22.94 7.42 -7.23
CA PHE A 348 -24.14 8.21 -6.97
C PHE A 348 -24.73 8.73 -8.28
N GLY A 349 -26.05 8.88 -8.31
CA GLY A 349 -26.76 9.39 -9.47
C GLY A 349 -26.26 10.77 -9.88
N THR A 350 -25.99 10.95 -11.18
CA THR A 350 -25.51 12.19 -11.74
C THR A 350 -26.04 12.38 -13.17
N THR A 351 -25.54 13.34 -13.90
CA THR A 351 -25.82 13.52 -15.32
C THR A 351 -24.58 13.25 -16.17
N VAL A 352 -24.79 12.83 -17.42
CA VAL A 352 -23.69 12.63 -18.37
C VAL A 352 -22.90 13.94 -18.58
N GLN A 353 -23.61 15.08 -18.59
CA GLN A 353 -22.98 16.40 -18.74
C GLN A 353 -22.05 16.71 -17.59
N PHE A 354 -22.48 16.42 -16.34
CA PHE A 354 -21.64 16.64 -15.17
C PHE A 354 -20.46 15.68 -15.13
N ALA A 355 -20.64 14.41 -15.48
CA ALA A 355 -19.54 13.47 -15.59
C ALA A 355 -18.50 13.92 -16.64
N LYS A 356 -18.94 14.41 -17.80
CA LYS A 356 -18.05 15.01 -18.83
C LYS A 356 -17.35 16.28 -18.37
N PHE A 357 -18.02 17.13 -17.59
CA PHE A 357 -17.40 18.33 -16.99
C PHE A 357 -16.23 17.98 -16.05
N LEU A 358 -16.29 16.84 -15.38
CA LEU A 358 -15.22 16.34 -14.50
C LEU A 358 -14.07 15.70 -15.29
N ALA A 359 -14.20 15.44 -16.56
CA ALA A 359 -13.14 14.88 -17.41
C ALA A 359 -12.12 15.96 -17.81
N TRP A 360 -11.26 16.36 -16.85
CA TRP A 360 -10.30 17.46 -17.05
C TRP A 360 -9.10 17.11 -17.93
N LEU A 361 -8.76 15.82 -18.02
CA LEU A 361 -7.63 15.36 -18.81
C LEU A 361 -8.11 14.48 -19.98
N PRO A 362 -7.40 14.45 -21.13
CA PRO A 362 -7.83 13.71 -22.32
C PRO A 362 -8.03 12.20 -22.11
N GLY A 363 -7.39 11.64 -21.08
CA GLY A 363 -7.53 10.22 -20.72
C GLY A 363 -8.66 9.92 -19.73
N TRP A 364 -9.40 10.94 -19.28
CA TRP A 364 -10.48 10.77 -18.30
C TRP A 364 -11.82 10.54 -19.01
N TYR A 365 -12.36 9.36 -18.80
CA TYR A 365 -13.67 8.97 -19.32
C TYR A 365 -14.58 8.62 -18.15
N PHE A 366 -15.61 9.38 -17.94
CA PHE A 366 -16.59 9.18 -16.87
C PHE A 366 -18.02 9.01 -17.37
N GLY A 367 -18.25 9.21 -18.70
CA GLY A 367 -19.56 9.14 -19.30
C GLY A 367 -19.58 9.36 -20.80
#